data_33cb62619a640b1389e73435c08aaa70
#
_entry.id   33cb62619a640b1389e73435c08aaa70
#
_cell.length_a   1.000
_cell.length_b   1.000
_cell.length_c   1.000
_cell.angle_alpha   90.00
_cell.angle_beta   90.00
_cell.angle_gamma   90.00
#
_symmetry.space_group_name_H-M   'P 1'
#
loop_
_entity.id
_entity.type
_entity.pdbx_description
1 polymer ?
#
loop_
_entity_poly.entity_id
_entity_poly.type
_entity_poly.pdbx_seq_one_letter_code
_entity_poly.pdbx_strand_id
1 'polypeptide(L)'
;TMGLTESCAPILANPLPPKKIKYGSPGIPCGNEVTIFDHKFNETKKNVIGQICVKGKNVMKEYYKNPVETKKSFYNGWFLTGDLGLMDEENFVFVRGRIKELIIKGGENISPREIDDILYQHPKILEAAAFSVECSHYGEKIEAGVVLKDKQLVTEDEILKHCISSLGKFKSPDKIHFFTELPKGSSGKIQRLKIKDIIKK
;
A
#
# COMPACT_ATOMS: atom_id res chain seq x y z
N THR A 1 -0.96 -14.12 -4.23
CA THR A 1 0.11 -14.41 -3.25
C THR A 1 0.76 -13.12 -2.80
N MET A 2 1.32 -13.12 -1.57
CA MET A 2 2.22 -12.09 -1.05
C MET A 2 3.50 -12.74 -0.55
N GLY A 3 4.63 -12.20 -0.95
CA GLY A 3 5.95 -12.61 -0.50
C GLY A 3 6.88 -11.42 -0.37
N LEU A 4 7.95 -11.58 0.38
CA LEU A 4 8.96 -10.56 0.64
C LEU A 4 10.34 -11.16 0.37
N THR A 5 11.30 -10.33 0.01
CA THR A 5 12.71 -10.74 -0.10
C THR A 5 13.20 -11.31 1.23
N GLU A 6 12.81 -10.68 2.31
CA GLU A 6 13.13 -11.05 3.69
C GLU A 6 12.50 -12.37 4.15
N SER A 7 11.53 -12.90 3.41
CA SER A 7 10.91 -14.20 3.70
C SER A 7 11.30 -15.31 2.72
N CYS A 8 12.10 -15.01 1.68
CA CYS A 8 12.55 -15.94 0.63
C CYS A 8 11.43 -16.72 -0.10
N ALA A 9 10.17 -16.58 0.33
CA ALA A 9 9.02 -17.32 -0.17
C ALA A 9 7.73 -16.56 0.09
N PRO A 10 6.60 -16.97 -0.53
CA PRO A 10 5.30 -16.44 -0.16
C PRO A 10 5.01 -16.64 1.33
N ILE A 11 4.52 -15.59 1.97
CA ILE A 11 3.99 -15.63 3.35
C ILE A 11 2.49 -15.84 3.37
N LEU A 12 1.82 -15.43 2.29
CA LEU A 12 0.39 -15.61 2.06
C LEU A 12 0.15 -16.21 0.68
N ALA A 13 -0.74 -17.16 0.59
CA ALA A 13 -1.19 -17.73 -0.67
C ALA A 13 -2.67 -18.07 -0.63
N ASN A 14 -3.37 -17.86 -1.74
CA ASN A 14 -4.72 -18.41 -1.90
C ASN A 14 -4.65 -19.92 -1.98
N PRO A 15 -5.53 -20.63 -1.28
CA PRO A 15 -5.63 -22.09 -1.37
C PRO A 15 -5.90 -22.54 -2.81
N LEU A 16 -5.44 -23.75 -3.15
CA LEU A 16 -5.77 -24.37 -4.43
C LEU A 16 -7.23 -24.90 -4.41
N PRO A 17 -7.90 -24.94 -5.59
CA PRO A 17 -9.21 -25.56 -5.71
C PRO A 17 -9.22 -26.98 -5.14
N PRO A 18 -10.33 -27.46 -4.57
CA PRO A 18 -11.65 -26.80 -4.48
C PRO A 18 -11.83 -25.85 -3.28
N LYS A 19 -10.75 -25.50 -2.57
CA LYS A 19 -10.84 -24.61 -1.42
C LYS A 19 -11.23 -23.19 -1.83
N LYS A 20 -11.90 -22.47 -0.91
CA LYS A 20 -12.34 -21.09 -1.13
C LYS A 20 -11.16 -20.14 -1.35
N ILE A 21 -11.32 -19.26 -2.31
CA ILE A 21 -10.44 -18.11 -2.54
C ILE A 21 -11.21 -16.81 -2.29
N LYS A 22 -10.51 -15.72 -1.95
CA LYS A 22 -11.13 -14.39 -1.84
C LYS A 22 -10.40 -13.42 -2.77
N TYR A 23 -11.15 -12.81 -3.67
CA TYR A 23 -10.64 -11.75 -4.53
C TYR A 23 -10.22 -10.53 -3.70
N GLY A 24 -9.15 -9.85 -4.10
CA GLY A 24 -8.57 -8.74 -3.34
C GLY A 24 -7.68 -9.16 -2.16
N SER A 25 -7.65 -10.46 -1.82
CA SER A 25 -6.74 -11.01 -0.81
C SER A 25 -5.60 -11.80 -1.48
N PRO A 26 -4.34 -11.63 -1.06
CA PRO A 26 -3.25 -12.51 -1.44
C PRO A 26 -3.40 -13.93 -0.86
N GLY A 27 -4.35 -14.15 0.06
CA GLY A 27 -4.65 -15.46 0.63
C GLY A 27 -4.50 -15.53 2.15
N ILE A 28 -4.31 -16.76 2.63
CA ILE A 28 -4.10 -17.13 4.04
C ILE A 28 -2.61 -17.41 4.31
N PRO A 29 -2.18 -17.45 5.58
CA PRO A 29 -0.80 -17.83 5.95
C PRO A 29 -0.36 -19.15 5.29
N CYS A 30 0.84 -19.14 4.71
CA CYS A 30 1.37 -20.25 3.93
C CYS A 30 2.77 -20.66 4.44
N GLY A 31 2.82 -21.68 5.29
CA GLY A 31 4.08 -22.19 5.87
C GLY A 31 4.71 -21.28 6.93
N ASN A 32 4.02 -20.22 7.33
CA ASN A 32 4.46 -19.23 8.30
C ASN A 32 3.33 -18.91 9.26
N GLU A 33 3.68 -18.33 10.39
CA GLU A 33 2.73 -17.60 11.24
C GLU A 33 2.63 -16.16 10.72
N VAL A 34 1.41 -15.65 10.58
CA VAL A 34 1.14 -14.26 10.20
C VAL A 34 0.13 -13.68 11.19
N THR A 35 0.42 -12.49 11.69
CA THR A 35 -0.48 -11.75 12.57
C THR A 35 -0.53 -10.28 12.17
N ILE A 36 -1.48 -9.55 12.72
CA ILE A 36 -1.64 -8.11 12.50
C ILE A 36 -1.41 -7.42 13.84
N PHE A 37 -0.41 -6.54 13.92
CA PHE A 37 -0.12 -5.74 15.12
C PHE A 37 -0.62 -4.31 15.00
N ASP A 38 -1.13 -3.78 16.11
CA ASP A 38 -1.38 -2.35 16.28
C ASP A 38 -0.07 -1.56 16.48
N HIS A 39 -0.17 -0.23 16.65
CA HIS A 39 0.98 0.64 16.88
C HIS A 39 1.69 0.42 18.25
N LYS A 40 1.07 -0.35 19.16
CA LYS A 40 1.63 -0.74 20.47
C LYS A 40 2.16 -2.17 20.45
N PHE A 41 2.20 -2.79 19.26
CA PHE A 41 2.58 -4.19 19.07
C PHE A 41 1.69 -5.21 19.79
N ASN A 42 0.40 -4.89 20.02
CA ASN A 42 -0.59 -5.87 20.41
C ASN A 42 -1.24 -6.47 19.16
N GLU A 43 -1.57 -7.76 19.23
CA GLU A 43 -2.34 -8.40 18.18
C GLU A 43 -3.72 -7.78 18.04
N THR A 44 -4.10 -7.41 16.83
CA THR A 44 -5.41 -6.81 16.57
C THR A 44 -6.51 -7.86 16.55
N LYS A 45 -7.75 -7.42 16.77
CA LYS A 45 -8.93 -8.24 16.48
C LYS A 45 -9.06 -8.42 14.96
N LYS A 46 -9.82 -9.44 14.55
CA LYS A 46 -10.18 -9.65 13.15
C LYS A 46 -10.84 -8.40 12.55
N ASN A 47 -10.58 -8.18 11.27
CA ASN A 47 -11.08 -7.03 10.50
C ASN A 47 -10.59 -5.64 10.99
N VAL A 48 -9.59 -5.60 11.87
CA VAL A 48 -8.95 -4.36 12.30
C VAL A 48 -7.62 -4.18 11.56
N ILE A 49 -7.39 -2.97 11.03
CA ILE A 49 -6.16 -2.64 10.30
C ILE A 49 -5.00 -2.48 11.27
N GLY A 50 -3.86 -3.07 10.91
CA GLY A 50 -2.59 -2.93 11.59
C GLY A 50 -1.44 -3.34 10.68
N GLN A 51 -0.24 -3.48 11.25
CA GLN A 51 0.94 -3.93 10.51
C GLN A 51 0.93 -5.45 10.35
N ILE A 52 1.09 -5.92 9.13
CA ILE A 52 1.27 -7.34 8.84
C ILE A 52 2.65 -7.77 9.35
N CYS A 53 2.67 -8.78 10.20
CA CYS A 53 3.89 -9.33 10.78
C CYS A 53 3.98 -10.81 10.50
N VAL A 54 5.18 -11.31 10.27
CA VAL A 54 5.43 -12.71 9.91
C VAL A 54 6.49 -13.34 10.78
N LYS A 55 6.30 -14.61 11.11
CA LYS A 55 7.27 -15.43 11.83
C LYS A 55 7.34 -16.81 11.16
N GLY A 56 8.55 -17.28 10.90
CA GLY A 56 8.75 -18.58 10.25
C GLY A 56 10.22 -18.89 9.96
N LYS A 57 10.48 -20.13 9.62
CA LYS A 57 11.85 -20.61 9.32
C LYS A 57 12.45 -20.01 8.05
N ASN A 58 11.61 -19.50 7.16
CA ASN A 58 11.98 -18.86 5.89
C ASN A 58 12.23 -17.35 6.06
N VAL A 59 11.93 -16.76 7.22
CA VAL A 59 12.23 -15.35 7.49
C VAL A 59 13.73 -15.20 7.71
N MET A 60 14.33 -14.18 7.08
CA MET A 60 15.74 -13.86 7.22
C MET A 60 16.15 -13.72 8.68
N LYS A 61 17.42 -13.96 8.98
CA LYS A 61 17.98 -13.72 10.31
C LYS A 61 18.33 -12.26 10.53
N GLU A 62 18.90 -11.61 9.50
CA GLU A 62 19.38 -10.23 9.61
C GLU A 62 19.61 -9.60 8.24
N TYR A 63 19.67 -8.28 8.18
CA TYR A 63 20.24 -7.55 7.04
C TYR A 63 21.75 -7.55 7.11
N TYR A 64 22.42 -7.97 6.04
CA TYR A 64 23.86 -8.07 5.97
C TYR A 64 24.58 -6.77 6.36
N LYS A 65 25.45 -6.83 7.36
CA LYS A 65 26.20 -5.67 7.89
C LYS A 65 25.33 -4.47 8.32
N ASN A 66 24.06 -4.70 8.65
CA ASN A 66 23.15 -3.63 9.08
C ASN A 66 22.36 -4.02 10.34
N PRO A 67 23.04 -4.09 11.51
CA PRO A 67 22.40 -4.50 12.76
C PRO A 67 21.34 -3.50 13.23
N VAL A 68 21.47 -2.22 12.89
CA VAL A 68 20.52 -1.17 13.27
C VAL A 68 19.17 -1.40 12.59
N GLU A 69 19.17 -1.63 11.28
CA GLU A 69 17.93 -1.89 10.55
C GLU A 69 17.36 -3.26 10.91
N THR A 70 18.23 -4.25 11.12
CA THR A 70 17.81 -5.57 11.61
C THR A 70 17.02 -5.46 12.92
N LYS A 71 17.56 -4.75 13.91
CA LYS A 71 16.89 -4.56 15.20
C LYS A 71 15.54 -3.87 15.07
N LYS A 72 15.42 -2.88 14.18
CA LYS A 72 14.15 -2.17 13.93
C LYS A 72 13.11 -3.03 13.21
N SER A 73 13.54 -4.03 12.46
CA SER A 73 12.69 -4.87 11.63
C SER A 73 12.08 -6.06 12.37
N PHE A 74 12.46 -6.28 13.64
CA PHE A 74 11.96 -7.38 14.45
C PHE A 74 11.38 -6.91 15.79
N TYR A 75 10.29 -7.56 16.19
CA TYR A 75 9.70 -7.43 17.52
C TYR A 75 9.31 -8.80 18.06
N ASN A 76 9.93 -9.23 19.18
CA ASN A 76 9.68 -10.52 19.82
C ASN A 76 9.67 -11.72 18.84
N GLY A 77 10.64 -11.73 17.89
CA GLY A 77 10.78 -12.78 16.89
C GLY A 77 9.82 -12.66 15.68
N TRP A 78 8.96 -11.64 15.64
CA TRP A 78 8.14 -11.29 14.49
C TRP A 78 8.87 -10.30 13.59
N PHE A 79 8.94 -10.60 12.30
CA PHE A 79 9.42 -9.66 11.30
C PHE A 79 8.29 -8.68 10.95
N LEU A 80 8.60 -7.39 11.05
CA LEU A 80 7.72 -6.27 10.78
C LEU A 80 7.80 -5.93 9.29
N THR A 81 6.79 -6.29 8.50
CA THR A 81 6.87 -6.15 7.03
C THR A 81 6.83 -4.71 6.54
N GLY A 82 6.32 -3.79 7.37
CA GLY A 82 6.02 -2.42 6.97
C GLY A 82 4.76 -2.30 6.11
N ASP A 83 4.12 -3.41 5.77
CA ASP A 83 2.84 -3.41 5.06
C ASP A 83 1.67 -3.38 6.06
N LEU A 84 0.65 -2.60 5.74
CA LEU A 84 -0.60 -2.52 6.48
C LEU A 84 -1.63 -3.46 5.90
N GLY A 85 -2.43 -4.06 6.76
CA GLY A 85 -3.52 -4.93 6.34
C GLY A 85 -4.43 -5.31 7.49
N LEU A 86 -5.41 -6.12 7.19
CA LEU A 86 -6.29 -6.74 8.16
C LEU A 86 -6.40 -8.24 7.86
N MET A 87 -6.80 -9.01 8.85
CA MET A 87 -7.12 -10.43 8.71
C MET A 87 -8.58 -10.63 9.04
N ASP A 88 -9.32 -11.30 8.15
CA ASP A 88 -10.73 -11.59 8.39
C ASP A 88 -10.94 -12.85 9.25
N GLU A 89 -12.21 -13.16 9.53
CA GLU A 89 -12.61 -14.31 10.36
C GLU A 89 -12.16 -15.66 9.77
N GLU A 90 -11.96 -15.75 8.46
CA GLU A 90 -11.49 -16.95 7.76
C GLU A 90 -9.96 -16.96 7.56
N ASN A 91 -9.22 -16.04 8.21
CA ASN A 91 -7.78 -15.84 8.14
C ASN A 91 -7.26 -15.37 6.76
N PHE A 92 -8.12 -14.86 5.89
CA PHE A 92 -7.65 -14.16 4.70
C PHE A 92 -7.11 -12.78 5.07
N VAL A 93 -5.91 -12.48 4.59
CA VAL A 93 -5.28 -11.19 4.81
C VAL A 93 -5.58 -10.26 3.64
N PHE A 94 -5.92 -9.02 3.92
CA PHE A 94 -6.14 -7.97 2.91
C PHE A 94 -5.11 -6.87 3.11
N VAL A 95 -4.24 -6.68 2.13
CA VAL A 95 -3.21 -5.63 2.16
C VAL A 95 -3.86 -4.29 1.85
N ARG A 96 -3.59 -3.29 2.70
CA ARG A 96 -4.16 -1.94 2.61
C ARG A 96 -3.17 -0.85 2.22
N GLY A 97 -1.88 -1.12 2.29
CA GLY A 97 -0.83 -0.16 1.91
C GLY A 97 0.46 -0.38 2.66
N ARG A 98 1.29 0.66 2.73
CA ARG A 98 2.56 0.65 3.46
C ARG A 98 2.60 1.76 4.50
N ILE A 99 3.16 1.48 5.67
CA ILE A 99 3.30 2.46 6.76
C ILE A 99 4.08 3.71 6.28
N LYS A 100 5.17 3.51 5.55
CA LYS A 100 6.03 4.59 5.03
C LYS A 100 5.38 5.43 3.92
N GLU A 101 4.28 4.95 3.36
CA GLU A 101 3.56 5.62 2.26
C GLU A 101 2.27 6.30 2.72
N LEU A 102 1.87 6.11 3.99
CA LEU A 102 0.68 6.76 4.51
C LEU A 102 0.76 8.27 4.35
N ILE A 103 -0.36 8.86 3.95
CA ILE A 103 -0.55 10.31 3.88
C ILE A 103 -1.20 10.75 5.18
N ILE A 104 -0.56 11.67 5.91
CA ILE A 104 -1.07 12.18 7.19
C ILE A 104 -1.74 13.52 6.95
N LYS A 105 -3.02 13.50 6.58
CA LYS A 105 -3.81 14.70 6.29
C LYS A 105 -4.69 15.04 7.49
N GLY A 106 -4.44 16.18 8.13
CA GLY A 106 -5.23 16.64 9.29
C GLY A 106 -5.27 15.66 10.47
N GLY A 107 -4.21 14.87 10.66
CA GLY A 107 -4.13 13.84 11.71
C GLY A 107 -4.73 12.48 11.31
N GLU A 108 -5.37 12.36 10.15
CA GLU A 108 -5.84 11.06 9.64
C GLU A 108 -4.80 10.36 8.77
N ASN A 109 -4.66 9.06 8.99
CA ASN A 109 -3.79 8.19 8.19
C ASN A 109 -4.55 7.67 6.97
N ILE A 110 -4.24 8.20 5.79
CA ILE A 110 -4.87 7.83 4.52
C ILE A 110 -3.92 6.94 3.73
N SER A 111 -4.42 5.78 3.31
CA SER A 111 -3.65 4.91 2.43
C SER A 111 -3.70 5.42 0.99
N PRO A 112 -2.55 5.70 0.34
CA PRO A 112 -2.54 6.06 -1.07
C PRO A 112 -3.17 4.99 -1.97
N ARG A 113 -3.09 3.72 -1.56
CA ARG A 113 -3.66 2.61 -2.32
C ARG A 113 -5.19 2.71 -2.45
N GLU A 114 -5.89 3.19 -1.40
CA GLU A 114 -7.34 3.42 -1.46
C GLU A 114 -7.69 4.39 -2.60
N ILE A 115 -6.85 5.39 -2.80
CA ILE A 115 -7.02 6.41 -3.84
C ILE A 115 -6.63 5.86 -5.21
N ASP A 116 -5.52 5.12 -5.28
CA ASP A 116 -5.07 4.48 -6.52
C ASP A 116 -6.15 3.53 -7.06
N ASP A 117 -6.75 2.71 -6.18
CA ASP A 117 -7.79 1.75 -6.57
C ASP A 117 -9.01 2.46 -7.21
N ILE A 118 -9.37 3.66 -6.74
CA ILE A 118 -10.44 4.48 -7.34
C ILE A 118 -9.97 5.11 -8.65
N LEU A 119 -8.75 5.64 -8.71
CA LEU A 119 -8.19 6.19 -9.96
C LEU A 119 -8.14 5.13 -11.07
N TYR A 120 -7.72 3.90 -10.75
CA TYR A 120 -7.71 2.79 -11.71
C TYR A 120 -9.10 2.36 -12.22
N GLN A 121 -10.17 2.65 -11.49
CA GLN A 121 -11.55 2.41 -11.96
C GLN A 121 -11.96 3.38 -13.06
N HIS A 122 -11.28 4.50 -13.21
CA HIS A 122 -11.57 5.45 -14.28
C HIS A 122 -11.16 4.87 -15.65
N PRO A 123 -12.07 4.77 -16.64
CA PRO A 123 -11.83 4.01 -17.87
C PRO A 123 -10.67 4.51 -18.72
N LYS A 124 -10.30 5.78 -18.59
CA LYS A 124 -9.26 6.44 -19.39
C LYS A 124 -7.86 6.40 -18.72
N ILE A 125 -7.75 5.96 -17.47
CA ILE A 125 -6.47 5.89 -16.74
C ILE A 125 -5.79 4.54 -16.96
N LEU A 126 -4.53 4.58 -17.34
CA LEU A 126 -3.64 3.42 -17.50
C LEU A 126 -2.87 3.15 -16.20
N GLU A 127 -2.23 4.18 -15.65
CA GLU A 127 -1.46 4.09 -14.40
C GLU A 127 -1.81 5.26 -13.50
N ALA A 128 -1.81 5.02 -12.20
CA ALA A 128 -2.05 6.04 -11.20
C ALA A 128 -1.24 5.80 -9.93
N ALA A 129 -0.86 6.88 -9.26
CA ALA A 129 -0.25 6.84 -7.94
C ALA A 129 -0.56 8.12 -7.17
N ALA A 130 -1.29 8.01 -6.08
CA ALA A 130 -1.50 9.10 -5.14
C ALA A 130 -0.30 9.24 -4.20
N PHE A 131 0.04 10.44 -3.79
CA PHE A 131 1.17 10.74 -2.90
C PHE A 131 0.87 11.96 -2.05
N SER A 132 1.62 12.11 -0.95
CA SER A 132 1.50 13.28 -0.08
C SER A 132 2.36 14.44 -0.58
N VAL A 133 1.88 15.65 -0.40
CA VAL A 133 2.64 16.90 -0.55
C VAL A 133 2.46 17.72 0.73
N GLU A 134 3.49 18.43 1.15
CA GLU A 134 3.42 19.30 2.33
C GLU A 134 2.32 20.36 2.17
N CYS A 135 1.57 20.61 3.24
CA CYS A 135 0.49 21.55 3.29
C CYS A 135 0.49 22.24 4.66
N SER A 136 0.53 23.57 4.68
CA SER A 136 0.56 24.35 5.92
C SER A 136 -0.69 24.17 6.79
N HIS A 137 -1.85 23.87 6.19
CA HIS A 137 -3.12 23.75 6.89
C HIS A 137 -3.36 22.34 7.48
N TYR A 138 -3.02 21.29 6.69
CA TYR A 138 -3.30 19.91 7.09
C TYR A 138 -2.04 19.09 7.40
N GLY A 139 -0.84 19.69 7.40
CA GLY A 139 0.44 18.99 7.44
C GLY A 139 0.78 18.38 6.09
N GLU A 140 -0.08 17.49 5.59
CA GLU A 140 0.00 16.94 4.23
C GLU A 140 -1.33 17.08 3.50
N LYS A 141 -1.25 17.21 2.18
CA LYS A 141 -2.37 17.10 1.22
C LYS A 141 -2.10 15.97 0.24
N ILE A 142 -3.14 15.56 -0.46
CA ILE A 142 -3.09 14.47 -1.42
C ILE A 142 -2.96 15.04 -2.82
N GLU A 143 -1.99 14.56 -3.59
CA GLU A 143 -1.93 14.77 -5.04
C GLU A 143 -1.75 13.42 -5.72
N ALA A 144 -2.06 13.33 -7.02
CA ALA A 144 -1.92 12.09 -7.76
C ALA A 144 -1.24 12.32 -9.13
N GLY A 145 -0.35 11.41 -9.50
CA GLY A 145 0.18 11.27 -10.84
C GLY A 145 -0.62 10.25 -11.62
N VAL A 146 -0.99 10.56 -12.86
CA VAL A 146 -1.73 9.66 -13.74
C VAL A 146 -1.09 9.57 -15.12
N VAL A 147 -1.17 8.38 -15.70
CA VAL A 147 -0.87 8.13 -17.12
C VAL A 147 -2.17 7.75 -17.79
N LEU A 148 -2.49 8.38 -18.90
CA LEU A 148 -3.71 8.08 -19.67
C LEU A 148 -3.45 6.92 -20.63
N LYS A 149 -4.51 6.17 -20.94
CA LYS A 149 -4.49 5.21 -22.05
C LYS A 149 -4.33 5.98 -23.37
N ASP A 150 -3.77 5.33 -24.37
CA ASP A 150 -3.50 5.93 -25.67
C ASP A 150 -4.72 6.65 -26.25
N LYS A 151 -4.50 7.85 -26.81
CA LYS A 151 -5.50 8.69 -27.49
C LYS A 151 -6.68 9.11 -26.60
N GLN A 152 -6.63 8.92 -25.30
CA GLN A 152 -7.67 9.39 -24.38
C GLN A 152 -7.41 10.83 -23.97
N LEU A 153 -8.48 11.63 -23.97
CA LEU A 153 -8.48 12.99 -23.43
C LEU A 153 -9.39 13.01 -22.20
N VAL A 154 -8.88 13.56 -21.12
CA VAL A 154 -9.62 13.75 -19.87
C VAL A 154 -9.08 15.00 -19.19
N THR A 155 -9.97 15.76 -18.56
CA THR A 155 -9.57 16.92 -17.77
C THR A 155 -9.24 16.53 -16.33
N GLU A 156 -8.45 17.35 -15.66
CA GLU A 156 -8.20 17.21 -14.22
C GLU A 156 -9.54 17.17 -13.44
N ASP A 157 -10.45 18.08 -13.75
CA ASP A 157 -11.77 18.17 -13.09
C ASP A 157 -12.61 16.89 -13.23
N GLU A 158 -12.55 16.20 -14.37
CA GLU A 158 -13.25 14.93 -14.59
C GLU A 158 -12.73 13.85 -13.63
N ILE A 159 -11.40 13.75 -13.50
CA ILE A 159 -10.76 12.77 -12.59
C ILE A 159 -11.03 13.14 -11.12
N LEU A 160 -10.93 14.42 -10.76
CA LEU A 160 -11.24 14.87 -9.40
C LEU A 160 -12.68 14.59 -9.00
N LYS A 161 -13.65 14.85 -9.89
CA LYS A 161 -15.07 14.51 -9.66
C LYS A 161 -15.27 13.01 -9.46
N HIS A 162 -14.60 12.18 -10.27
CA HIS A 162 -14.63 10.72 -10.12
C HIS A 162 -14.12 10.29 -8.72
N CYS A 163 -12.99 10.84 -8.26
CA CYS A 163 -12.47 10.55 -6.93
C CYS A 163 -13.41 11.03 -5.83
N ILE A 164 -13.92 12.27 -5.92
CA ILE A 164 -14.79 12.86 -4.90
C ILE A 164 -16.09 12.05 -4.74
N SER A 165 -16.66 11.55 -5.81
CA SER A 165 -17.89 10.74 -5.77
C SER A 165 -17.71 9.44 -4.98
N SER A 166 -16.52 8.87 -4.96
CA SER A 166 -16.22 7.58 -4.32
C SER A 166 -15.56 7.71 -2.94
N LEU A 167 -14.67 8.70 -2.76
CA LEU A 167 -13.85 8.86 -1.55
C LEU A 167 -14.30 10.01 -0.66
N GLY A 168 -15.18 10.87 -1.15
CA GLY A 168 -15.48 12.16 -0.53
C GLY A 168 -14.34 13.17 -0.72
N LYS A 169 -14.61 14.43 -0.45
CA LYS A 169 -13.65 15.54 -0.69
C LYS A 169 -12.37 15.41 0.12
N PHE A 170 -12.44 14.92 1.37
CA PHE A 170 -11.29 14.89 2.27
C PHE A 170 -10.19 13.94 1.81
N LYS A 171 -10.58 12.74 1.34
CA LYS A 171 -9.65 11.70 0.86
C LYS A 171 -9.31 11.80 -0.62
N SER A 172 -9.97 12.65 -1.36
CA SER A 172 -9.69 12.83 -2.79
C SER A 172 -8.41 13.65 -3.00
N PRO A 173 -7.71 13.45 -4.13
CA PRO A 173 -6.61 14.30 -4.52
C PRO A 173 -7.04 15.77 -4.63
N ASP A 174 -6.17 16.67 -4.21
CA ASP A 174 -6.35 18.12 -4.38
C ASP A 174 -5.87 18.57 -5.79
N LYS A 175 -5.01 17.74 -6.44
CA LYS A 175 -4.46 17.99 -7.78
C LYS A 175 -4.11 16.70 -8.50
N ILE A 176 -4.29 16.69 -9.83
CA ILE A 176 -3.86 15.61 -10.72
C ILE A 176 -2.72 16.10 -11.62
N HIS A 177 -1.64 15.33 -11.68
CA HIS A 177 -0.51 15.54 -12.56
C HIS A 177 -0.53 14.50 -13.68
N PHE A 178 -0.48 14.95 -14.92
CA PHE A 178 -0.43 14.07 -16.09
C PHE A 178 1.01 13.74 -16.45
N PHE A 179 1.30 12.46 -16.60
CA PHE A 179 2.61 11.94 -16.96
C PHE A 179 2.51 11.09 -18.23
N THR A 180 3.58 11.04 -18.99
CA THR A 180 3.76 10.07 -20.08
C THR A 180 4.11 8.70 -19.49
N GLU A 181 4.84 8.67 -18.39
CA GLU A 181 5.23 7.48 -17.64
C GLU A 181 5.48 7.84 -16.18
N LEU A 182 5.03 7.00 -15.25
CA LEU A 182 5.35 7.15 -13.83
C LEU A 182 6.73 6.55 -13.51
N PRO A 183 7.48 7.11 -12.55
CA PRO A 183 8.78 6.59 -12.18
C PRO A 183 8.67 5.18 -11.58
N LYS A 184 9.40 4.23 -12.16
CA LYS A 184 9.41 2.82 -11.75
C LYS A 184 10.79 2.40 -11.25
N GLY A 185 10.81 1.43 -10.36
CA GLY A 185 12.02 0.74 -9.95
C GLY A 185 12.42 -0.36 -10.94
N SER A 186 13.56 -0.99 -10.71
CA SER A 186 14.04 -2.13 -11.51
C SER A 186 13.07 -3.31 -11.58
N SER A 187 12.18 -3.43 -10.60
CA SER A 187 11.12 -4.44 -10.54
C SER A 187 9.82 -4.04 -11.26
N GLY A 188 9.78 -2.88 -11.93
CA GLY A 188 8.58 -2.34 -12.59
C GLY A 188 7.55 -1.71 -11.63
N LYS A 189 7.81 -1.70 -10.31
CA LYS A 189 6.91 -1.08 -9.34
C LYS A 189 7.06 0.44 -9.35
N ILE A 190 5.93 1.17 -9.30
CA ILE A 190 5.90 2.63 -9.22
C ILE A 190 6.60 3.09 -7.93
N GLN A 191 7.55 4.01 -8.08
CA GLN A 191 8.29 4.64 -6.99
C GLN A 191 7.59 5.94 -6.57
N ARG A 192 6.52 5.81 -5.80
CA ARG A 192 5.64 6.90 -5.36
C ARG A 192 6.40 8.11 -4.81
N LEU A 193 7.41 7.89 -3.96
CA LEU A 193 8.18 8.96 -3.36
C LEU A 193 8.96 9.80 -4.40
N LYS A 194 9.37 9.21 -5.53
CA LYS A 194 10.07 9.93 -6.59
C LYS A 194 9.15 10.85 -7.41
N ILE A 195 7.84 10.63 -7.40
CA ILE A 195 6.91 11.52 -8.09
C ILE A 195 7.00 12.93 -7.52
N LYS A 196 7.13 13.06 -6.19
CA LYS A 196 7.30 14.35 -5.52
C LYS A 196 8.51 15.14 -6.02
N ASP A 197 9.61 14.45 -6.31
CA ASP A 197 10.85 15.08 -6.76
C ASP A 197 10.74 15.58 -8.21
N ILE A 198 9.91 14.91 -9.01
CA ILE A 198 9.68 15.28 -10.41
C ILE A 198 8.82 16.53 -10.52
N ILE A 199 7.77 16.64 -9.70
CA ILE A 199 6.84 17.79 -9.77
C ILE A 199 7.39 19.07 -9.10
N LYS A 200 8.44 18.98 -8.29
CA LYS A 200 9.11 20.13 -7.66
C LYS A 200 10.10 20.83 -8.59
N LYS A 201 10.42 20.21 -9.75
CA LYS A 201 11.28 20.79 -10.80
C LYS A 201 10.47 21.56 -11.81
#